data_220ca5c515403989e3ac560a4c105dc3
#
_entry.id   220ca5c515403989e3ac560a4c105dc3
#
_cell.length_a   1.000
_cell.length_b   1.000
_cell.length_c   1.000
_cell.angle_alpha   90.00
_cell.angle_beta   90.00
_cell.angle_gamma   90.00
#
_symmetry.space_group_name_H-M   'P 1'
#
loop_
_entity.id
_entity.type
_entity.pdbx_description
1 polymer ?
#
loop_
_entity_poly.entity_id
_entity_poly.type
_entity_poly.pdbx_seq_one_letter_code
_entity_poly.pdbx_strand_id
1 'polypeptide(L)'
;MLALALVALLAGPDLDTTVAVQRGQRLEISAQTGEIVVRTWARNAVRIQATGENLARIGIDQSASVVSIRGAASRGAPGSVSFELSVPAWMSLRLSGVNTGMRVTGTDAPVTVETLNGDVEVTGGNGLVSLRSVQGAVTLIGAKGKLDVNSVNSEVRVRDVSGELQAETVNGDIRLEKVQSDNVEASTVNGDVAYDGTIRASGRYRFATHNGDVTVTVAEGTSAVVSVATFQGDFESSFPVTLTERHGKRFEFTLGGGSARIDLESFGGTIRLVRPGAAAERRHGDQERDRDRHE
;
A
#
# COMPACT_ATOMS: atom_id res chain seq x y z
N MET A 1 -30.11 21.00 -47.28
CA MET A 1 -29.17 20.98 -46.15
C MET A 1 -29.36 19.63 -45.43
N LEU A 2 -28.48 18.67 -45.74
CA LEU A 2 -28.49 17.35 -45.09
C LEU A 2 -27.66 17.45 -43.81
N ALA A 3 -28.29 17.28 -42.66
CA ALA A 3 -27.59 17.16 -41.39
C ALA A 3 -27.02 15.74 -41.28
N LEU A 4 -25.70 15.62 -41.35
CA LEU A 4 -24.94 14.38 -41.08
C LEU A 4 -24.93 14.17 -39.57
N ALA A 5 -25.78 13.27 -39.06
CA ALA A 5 -25.72 12.83 -37.67
C ALA A 5 -24.48 11.94 -37.51
N LEU A 6 -23.46 12.48 -36.84
CA LEU A 6 -22.27 11.74 -36.40
C LEU A 6 -22.70 10.81 -35.26
N VAL A 7 -22.99 9.56 -35.56
CA VAL A 7 -23.15 8.51 -34.54
C VAL A 7 -21.76 8.17 -34.02
N ALA A 8 -21.42 8.72 -32.86
CA ALA A 8 -20.25 8.22 -32.11
C ALA A 8 -20.60 6.80 -31.66
N LEU A 9 -20.02 5.80 -32.32
CA LEU A 9 -19.98 4.43 -31.79
C LEU A 9 -19.10 4.49 -30.49
N LEU A 10 -19.75 4.53 -29.35
CA LEU A 10 -19.13 4.16 -28.10
C LEU A 10 -18.85 2.66 -28.21
N ALA A 11 -17.59 2.28 -28.41
CA ALA A 11 -17.14 0.90 -28.28
C ALA A 11 -17.48 0.45 -26.86
N GLY A 12 -18.53 -0.35 -26.70
CA GLY A 12 -18.86 -1.00 -25.44
C GLY A 12 -17.80 -2.08 -25.10
N PRO A 13 -17.81 -2.62 -23.89
CA PRO A 13 -16.96 -3.75 -23.55
C PRO A 13 -17.27 -4.93 -24.46
N ASP A 14 -16.23 -5.56 -25.01
CA ASP A 14 -16.37 -6.70 -25.92
C ASP A 14 -16.93 -7.95 -25.21
N LEU A 15 -16.74 -8.03 -23.87
CA LEU A 15 -17.37 -9.00 -22.98
C LEU A 15 -18.08 -8.26 -21.85
N ASP A 16 -19.36 -8.55 -21.64
CA ASP A 16 -20.12 -8.06 -20.49
C ASP A 16 -21.02 -9.19 -19.99
N THR A 17 -20.73 -9.70 -18.82
CA THR A 17 -21.50 -10.77 -18.20
C THR A 17 -21.70 -10.55 -16.71
N THR A 18 -22.76 -11.13 -16.15
CA THR A 18 -23.08 -11.00 -14.73
C THR A 18 -23.34 -12.38 -14.15
N VAL A 19 -22.65 -12.68 -13.05
CA VAL A 19 -22.75 -13.95 -12.32
C VAL A 19 -23.34 -13.68 -10.93
N ALA A 20 -24.44 -14.34 -10.58
CA ALA A 20 -25.03 -14.25 -9.26
C ALA A 20 -24.11 -14.92 -8.22
N VAL A 21 -23.94 -14.29 -7.06
CA VAL A 21 -23.04 -14.80 -6.02
C VAL A 21 -23.72 -14.82 -4.64
N GLN A 22 -23.22 -15.68 -3.78
CA GLN A 22 -23.70 -15.86 -2.41
C GLN A 22 -22.61 -15.51 -1.39
N ARG A 23 -23.01 -15.14 -0.18
CA ARG A 23 -22.06 -14.91 0.92
C ARG A 23 -21.22 -16.15 1.17
N GLY A 24 -19.91 -15.95 1.38
CA GLY A 24 -18.93 -17.03 1.54
C GLY A 24 -18.17 -17.39 0.25
N GLN A 25 -18.64 -16.92 -0.92
CA GLN A 25 -17.85 -17.05 -2.15
C GLN A 25 -16.77 -15.96 -2.20
N ARG A 26 -15.63 -16.30 -2.82
CA ARG A 26 -14.55 -15.36 -3.14
C ARG A 26 -14.40 -15.19 -4.65
N LEU A 27 -13.88 -14.07 -5.07
CA LEU A 27 -13.47 -13.81 -6.44
C LEU A 27 -11.97 -14.06 -6.59
N GLU A 28 -11.61 -14.87 -7.59
CA GLU A 28 -10.23 -15.06 -8.03
C GLU A 28 -10.10 -14.60 -9.48
N ILE A 29 -9.17 -13.70 -9.76
CA ILE A 29 -8.86 -13.28 -11.13
C ILE A 29 -7.37 -13.38 -11.38
N SER A 30 -7.01 -13.90 -12.55
CA SER A 30 -5.64 -13.97 -13.03
C SER A 30 -5.53 -13.39 -14.44
N ALA A 31 -4.64 -12.38 -14.62
CA ALA A 31 -4.36 -11.77 -15.91
C ALA A 31 -2.86 -11.71 -16.17
N GLN A 32 -2.44 -11.84 -17.43
CA GLN A 32 -1.02 -11.76 -17.78
C GLN A 32 -0.60 -10.33 -18.10
N THR A 33 -1.40 -9.61 -18.84
CA THR A 33 -1.10 -8.23 -19.28
C THR A 33 -2.39 -7.42 -19.36
N GLY A 34 -2.36 -6.18 -18.89
CA GLY A 34 -3.48 -5.25 -18.93
C GLY A 34 -3.73 -4.56 -17.60
N GLU A 35 -4.99 -4.33 -17.28
CA GLU A 35 -5.43 -3.69 -16.05
C GLU A 35 -6.58 -4.46 -15.41
N ILE A 36 -6.63 -4.53 -14.10
CA ILE A 36 -7.77 -5.06 -13.33
C ILE A 36 -8.29 -3.94 -12.43
N VAL A 37 -9.50 -3.47 -12.72
CA VAL A 37 -10.21 -2.49 -11.92
C VAL A 37 -11.40 -3.15 -11.24
N VAL A 38 -11.43 -3.14 -9.91
CA VAL A 38 -12.53 -3.68 -9.11
C VAL A 38 -13.20 -2.55 -8.35
N ARG A 39 -14.51 -2.42 -8.53
CA ARG A 39 -15.35 -1.50 -7.77
C ARG A 39 -16.46 -2.27 -7.07
N THR A 40 -16.88 -1.78 -5.92
CA THR A 40 -17.96 -2.44 -5.19
C THR A 40 -19.32 -1.85 -5.55
N TRP A 41 -20.36 -2.69 -5.44
CA TRP A 41 -21.75 -2.31 -5.60
C TRP A 41 -22.65 -3.02 -4.57
N ALA A 42 -23.94 -2.67 -4.53
CA ALA A 42 -24.89 -3.22 -3.56
C ALA A 42 -25.56 -4.53 -4.01
N ARG A 43 -25.25 -5.07 -5.18
CA ARG A 43 -25.89 -6.29 -5.71
C ARG A 43 -25.14 -7.53 -5.28
N ASN A 44 -25.84 -8.65 -5.03
CA ASN A 44 -25.23 -9.96 -4.82
C ASN A 44 -24.92 -10.64 -6.17
N ALA A 45 -24.08 -10.01 -6.94
CA ALA A 45 -23.62 -10.49 -8.24
C ALA A 45 -22.23 -9.91 -8.52
N VAL A 46 -21.47 -10.54 -9.41
CA VAL A 46 -20.24 -10.04 -10.01
C VAL A 46 -20.51 -9.71 -11.46
N ARG A 47 -20.39 -8.45 -11.85
CA ARG A 47 -20.37 -8.05 -13.25
C ARG A 47 -18.93 -8.03 -13.74
N ILE A 48 -18.71 -8.64 -14.88
CA ILE A 48 -17.40 -8.80 -15.50
C ILE A 48 -17.48 -8.14 -16.87
N GLN A 49 -16.73 -7.06 -17.02
CA GLN A 49 -16.55 -6.39 -18.30
C GLN A 49 -15.09 -6.56 -18.71
N ALA A 50 -14.84 -6.95 -19.93
CA ALA A 50 -13.48 -7.08 -20.44
C ALA A 50 -13.36 -6.46 -21.82
N THR A 51 -12.24 -5.78 -22.05
CA THR A 51 -11.86 -5.18 -23.34
C THR A 51 -10.46 -5.60 -23.71
N GLY A 52 -10.18 -5.80 -24.97
CA GLY A 52 -8.85 -6.15 -25.43
C GLY A 52 -8.82 -7.26 -26.47
N GLU A 53 -7.70 -7.96 -26.55
CA GLU A 53 -7.47 -8.99 -27.54
C GLU A 53 -7.79 -10.40 -27.02
N ASN A 54 -8.24 -11.30 -27.89
CA ASN A 54 -8.50 -12.72 -27.59
C ASN A 54 -9.54 -12.98 -26.47
N LEU A 55 -10.54 -12.17 -26.34
CA LEU A 55 -11.58 -12.25 -25.31
C LEU A 55 -12.34 -13.60 -25.31
N ALA A 56 -12.46 -14.26 -26.45
CA ALA A 56 -13.07 -15.60 -26.56
C ALA A 56 -12.36 -16.69 -25.74
N ARG A 57 -11.19 -16.40 -25.19
CA ARG A 57 -10.40 -17.32 -24.35
C ARG A 57 -10.46 -17.00 -22.87
N ILE A 58 -11.26 -16.02 -22.47
CA ILE A 58 -11.50 -15.73 -21.05
C ILE A 58 -12.32 -16.87 -20.49
N GLY A 59 -11.75 -17.58 -19.51
CA GLY A 59 -12.48 -18.59 -18.76
C GLY A 59 -13.15 -17.98 -17.55
N ILE A 60 -14.46 -18.21 -17.39
CA ILE A 60 -15.23 -17.83 -16.20
C ILE A 60 -15.82 -19.11 -15.63
N ASP A 61 -15.37 -19.52 -14.48
CA ASP A 61 -15.81 -20.71 -13.78
C ASP A 61 -16.43 -20.33 -12.43
N GLN A 62 -17.55 -20.92 -12.08
CA GLN A 62 -18.18 -20.73 -10.79
C GLN A 62 -18.33 -22.06 -10.06
N SER A 63 -17.91 -22.08 -8.82
CA SER A 63 -18.13 -23.18 -7.87
C SER A 63 -18.91 -22.71 -6.65
N ALA A 64 -19.18 -23.59 -5.70
CA ALA A 64 -19.87 -23.23 -4.46
C ALA A 64 -19.10 -22.18 -3.63
N SER A 65 -17.76 -22.12 -3.74
CA SER A 65 -16.91 -21.24 -2.91
C SER A 65 -16.14 -20.19 -3.70
N VAL A 66 -16.03 -20.30 -5.02
CA VAL A 66 -15.17 -19.45 -5.84
C VAL A 66 -15.82 -19.10 -7.16
N VAL A 67 -15.71 -17.82 -7.54
CA VAL A 67 -15.83 -17.37 -8.91
C VAL A 67 -14.43 -17.11 -9.45
N SER A 68 -14.00 -17.85 -10.45
CA SER A 68 -12.66 -17.78 -11.05
C SER A 68 -12.71 -17.17 -12.43
N ILE A 69 -11.93 -16.13 -12.68
CA ILE A 69 -11.77 -15.48 -13.97
C ILE A 69 -10.32 -15.65 -14.41
N ARG A 70 -10.10 -16.24 -15.57
CA ARG A 70 -8.77 -16.43 -16.15
C ARG A 70 -8.68 -15.68 -17.47
N GLY A 71 -7.84 -14.65 -17.51
CA GLY A 71 -7.47 -14.00 -18.75
C GLY A 71 -6.71 -14.95 -19.67
N ALA A 72 -6.89 -14.78 -20.96
CA ALA A 72 -6.32 -15.68 -21.98
C ALA A 72 -4.80 -15.74 -21.91
N ALA A 73 -4.26 -16.94 -21.62
CA ALA A 73 -2.87 -17.26 -21.92
C ALA A 73 -2.75 -17.59 -23.42
N SER A 74 -2.11 -16.74 -24.20
CA SER A 74 -1.86 -17.00 -25.63
C SER A 74 -0.53 -17.69 -25.84
N ARG A 75 -0.50 -18.79 -26.61
CA ARG A 75 0.74 -19.25 -27.25
C ARG A 75 1.02 -18.32 -28.44
N GLY A 76 1.82 -17.32 -28.23
CA GLY A 76 2.09 -16.21 -29.14
C GLY A 76 2.25 -14.92 -28.37
N ALA A 77 2.22 -13.77 -29.00
CA ALA A 77 2.29 -12.49 -28.31
C ALA A 77 1.14 -12.38 -27.27
N PRO A 78 1.41 -12.05 -25.99
CA PRO A 78 0.36 -11.90 -24.99
C PRO A 78 -0.53 -10.71 -25.39
N GLY A 79 -1.80 -10.97 -25.70
CA GLY A 79 -2.79 -9.91 -25.88
C GLY A 79 -3.05 -9.22 -24.54
N SER A 80 -3.20 -7.90 -24.56
CA SER A 80 -3.60 -7.13 -23.39
C SER A 80 -5.09 -7.24 -23.18
N VAL A 81 -5.53 -7.58 -21.95
CA VAL A 81 -6.93 -7.59 -21.56
C VAL A 81 -7.13 -6.75 -20.32
N SER A 82 -7.99 -5.75 -20.41
CA SER A 82 -8.41 -4.94 -19.28
C SER A 82 -9.74 -5.42 -18.74
N PHE A 83 -9.81 -5.62 -17.44
CA PHE A 83 -11.01 -6.06 -16.72
C PHE A 83 -11.57 -4.93 -15.86
N GLU A 84 -12.87 -4.65 -16.01
CA GLU A 84 -13.65 -3.85 -15.07
C GLU A 84 -14.65 -4.76 -14.34
N LEU A 85 -14.52 -4.86 -13.04
CA LEU A 85 -15.33 -5.74 -12.20
C LEU A 85 -16.18 -4.93 -11.24
N SER A 86 -17.47 -5.25 -11.14
CA SER A 86 -18.32 -4.76 -10.05
C SER A 86 -18.67 -5.92 -9.14
N VAL A 87 -18.28 -5.83 -7.87
CA VAL A 87 -18.40 -6.93 -6.89
C VAL A 87 -19.14 -6.47 -5.63
N PRO A 88 -19.77 -7.38 -4.86
CA PRO A 88 -20.28 -7.01 -3.53
C PRO A 88 -19.14 -6.61 -2.58
N ALA A 89 -19.35 -5.60 -1.74
CA ALA A 89 -18.33 -5.12 -0.80
C ALA A 89 -17.86 -6.18 0.22
N TRP A 90 -18.71 -7.18 0.51
CA TRP A 90 -18.42 -8.29 1.42
C TRP A 90 -17.59 -9.43 0.79
N MET A 91 -17.36 -9.39 -0.52
CA MET A 91 -16.70 -10.48 -1.24
C MET A 91 -15.20 -10.38 -1.11
N SER A 92 -14.56 -11.46 -0.63
CA SER A 92 -13.11 -11.51 -0.59
C SER A 92 -12.51 -11.65 -1.99
N LEU A 93 -11.37 -10.98 -2.19
CA LEU A 93 -10.77 -10.81 -3.50
C LEU A 93 -9.35 -11.42 -3.50
N ARG A 94 -9.06 -12.17 -4.56
CA ARG A 94 -7.70 -12.60 -4.90
C ARG A 94 -7.40 -12.23 -6.33
N LEU A 95 -6.49 -11.27 -6.52
CA LEU A 95 -6.08 -10.79 -7.82
C LEU A 95 -4.60 -11.17 -8.06
N SER A 96 -4.30 -11.72 -9.23
CA SER A 96 -2.93 -12.07 -9.61
C SER A 96 -2.63 -11.63 -11.04
N GLY A 97 -1.41 -11.13 -11.25
CA GLY A 97 -0.99 -10.64 -12.56
C GLY A 97 0.51 -10.74 -12.81
N VAL A 98 0.89 -10.57 -14.07
CA VAL A 98 2.30 -10.48 -14.45
C VAL A 98 2.65 -9.03 -14.83
N ASN A 99 2.12 -8.52 -15.92
CA ASN A 99 2.27 -7.14 -16.35
C ASN A 99 0.92 -6.43 -16.22
N THR A 100 0.44 -6.31 -15.00
CA THR A 100 -0.94 -5.93 -14.73
C THR A 100 -1.01 -4.92 -13.59
N GLY A 101 -1.51 -3.71 -13.91
CA GLY A 101 -1.93 -2.74 -12.91
C GLY A 101 -3.24 -3.16 -12.24
N MET A 102 -3.36 -2.97 -10.93
CA MET A 102 -4.53 -3.43 -10.17
C MET A 102 -5.06 -2.34 -9.26
N ARG A 103 -6.35 -2.03 -9.42
CA ARG A 103 -7.06 -1.05 -8.59
C ARG A 103 -8.31 -1.66 -7.97
N VAL A 104 -8.43 -1.59 -6.65
CA VAL A 104 -9.60 -2.06 -5.90
C VAL A 104 -10.18 -0.91 -5.09
N THR A 105 -11.48 -0.68 -5.19
CA THR A 105 -12.14 0.42 -4.48
C THR A 105 -13.41 -0.01 -3.77
N GLY A 106 -13.49 0.34 -2.47
CA GLY A 106 -14.72 0.25 -1.68
C GLY A 106 -14.98 -1.12 -1.04
N THR A 107 -14.03 -2.05 -1.06
CA THR A 107 -14.20 -3.36 -0.43
C THR A 107 -14.16 -3.29 1.11
N ASP A 108 -14.95 -4.12 1.77
CA ASP A 108 -14.98 -4.33 3.22
C ASP A 108 -14.76 -5.81 3.55
N ALA A 109 -13.83 -6.43 2.86
CA ALA A 109 -13.52 -7.87 2.92
C ALA A 109 -12.01 -8.09 2.80
N PRO A 110 -11.51 -9.33 3.07
CA PRO A 110 -10.12 -9.68 2.81
C PRO A 110 -9.73 -9.48 1.35
N VAL A 111 -8.52 -8.95 1.12
CA VAL A 111 -7.97 -8.69 -0.21
C VAL A 111 -6.55 -9.23 -0.30
N THR A 112 -6.29 -10.01 -1.33
CA THR A 112 -4.93 -10.42 -1.71
C THR A 112 -4.66 -9.99 -3.13
N VAL A 113 -3.59 -9.21 -3.35
CA VAL A 113 -3.17 -8.74 -4.67
C VAL A 113 -1.70 -9.05 -4.88
N GLU A 114 -1.37 -9.70 -5.97
CA GLU A 114 0.00 -10.05 -6.33
C GLU A 114 0.26 -9.73 -7.80
N THR A 115 1.29 -8.94 -8.10
CA THR A 115 1.75 -8.67 -9.47
C THR A 115 3.27 -8.66 -9.57
N LEU A 116 3.82 -8.96 -10.75
CA LEU A 116 5.25 -8.79 -11.00
C LEU A 116 5.55 -7.35 -11.45
N ASN A 117 4.82 -6.86 -12.45
CA ASN A 117 5.00 -5.52 -13.01
C ASN A 117 3.64 -4.82 -13.04
N GLY A 118 3.51 -3.76 -12.31
CA GLY A 118 2.31 -2.93 -12.26
C GLY A 118 2.04 -2.38 -10.87
N ASP A 119 1.41 -1.25 -10.84
CA ASP A 119 1.03 -0.60 -9.59
C ASP A 119 -0.18 -1.29 -8.98
N VAL A 120 -0.21 -1.33 -7.65
CA VAL A 120 -1.30 -1.87 -6.86
C VAL A 120 -1.88 -0.74 -6.00
N GLU A 121 -3.16 -0.43 -6.21
CA GLU A 121 -3.88 0.55 -5.43
C GLU A 121 -5.15 -0.07 -4.83
N VAL A 122 -5.24 -0.08 -3.50
CA VAL A 122 -6.40 -0.62 -2.79
C VAL A 122 -6.96 0.42 -1.84
N THR A 123 -8.24 0.70 -1.98
CA THR A 123 -9.01 1.54 -1.05
C THR A 123 -10.08 0.70 -0.37
N GLY A 124 -10.00 0.59 0.95
CA GLY A 124 -10.80 -0.30 1.78
C GLY A 124 -10.06 -1.59 2.10
N GLY A 125 -10.80 -2.60 2.53
CA GLY A 125 -10.30 -3.89 2.98
C GLY A 125 -10.46 -4.09 4.49
N ASN A 126 -10.88 -5.28 4.87
CA ASN A 126 -11.13 -5.64 6.27
C ASN A 126 -10.70 -7.10 6.51
N GLY A 127 -10.00 -7.33 7.62
CA GLY A 127 -9.42 -8.62 7.96
C GLY A 127 -8.00 -8.76 7.42
N LEU A 128 -7.73 -9.74 6.56
CA LEU A 128 -6.42 -9.90 5.94
C LEU A 128 -6.35 -9.08 4.64
N VAL A 129 -5.46 -8.11 4.58
CA VAL A 129 -5.13 -7.35 3.37
C VAL A 129 -3.66 -7.57 3.05
N SER A 130 -3.36 -8.28 1.98
CA SER A 130 -1.99 -8.58 1.54
C SER A 130 -1.78 -8.08 0.11
N LEU A 131 -0.88 -7.11 -0.04
CA LEU A 131 -0.58 -6.47 -1.32
C LEU A 131 0.89 -6.65 -1.66
N ARG A 132 1.17 -7.13 -2.86
CA ARG A 132 2.54 -7.38 -3.30
C ARG A 132 2.77 -7.00 -4.75
N SER A 133 3.81 -6.21 -4.99
CA SER A 133 4.35 -5.95 -6.32
C SER A 133 5.88 -6.17 -6.34
N VAL A 134 6.43 -6.57 -7.47
CA VAL A 134 7.89 -6.60 -7.63
C VAL A 134 8.40 -5.32 -8.27
N GLN A 135 7.73 -4.85 -9.33
CA GLN A 135 8.05 -3.59 -10.02
C GLN A 135 6.77 -2.76 -10.16
N GLY A 136 6.47 -1.97 -9.17
CA GLY A 136 5.32 -1.09 -9.13
C GLY A 136 5.06 -0.58 -7.72
N ALA A 137 4.54 0.62 -7.63
CA ALA A 137 4.15 1.22 -6.36
C ALA A 137 2.96 0.48 -5.74
N VAL A 138 2.97 0.36 -4.42
CA VAL A 138 1.87 -0.26 -3.68
C VAL A 138 1.24 0.77 -2.75
N THR A 139 -0.03 1.07 -2.97
CA THR A 139 -0.80 2.04 -2.20
C THR A 139 -1.98 1.39 -1.51
N LEU A 140 -2.09 1.56 -0.19
CA LEU A 140 -3.21 1.08 0.63
C LEU A 140 -3.86 2.24 1.39
N ILE A 141 -5.17 2.40 1.25
CA ILE A 141 -5.93 3.48 1.89
C ILE A 141 -7.16 2.92 2.61
N GLY A 142 -7.40 3.33 3.84
CA GLY A 142 -8.67 3.08 4.55
C GLY A 142 -8.92 1.64 4.97
N ALA A 143 -7.88 0.82 5.09
CA ALA A 143 -7.99 -0.61 5.44
C ALA A 143 -7.94 -0.86 6.95
N LYS A 144 -8.46 -2.04 7.36
CA LYS A 144 -8.50 -2.46 8.77
C LYS A 144 -8.14 -3.93 8.92
N GLY A 145 -7.42 -4.26 10.00
CA GLY A 145 -7.12 -5.66 10.37
C GLY A 145 -5.64 -5.98 10.28
N LYS A 146 -5.27 -7.09 9.66
CA LYS A 146 -3.87 -7.46 9.43
C LYS A 146 -3.47 -7.04 8.02
N LEU A 147 -2.55 -6.09 7.95
CA LEU A 147 -2.13 -5.42 6.73
C LEU A 147 -0.67 -5.77 6.41
N ASP A 148 -0.45 -6.41 5.28
CA ASP A 148 0.85 -6.83 4.76
C ASP A 148 1.06 -6.17 3.37
N VAL A 149 1.96 -5.19 3.28
CA VAL A 149 2.13 -4.34 2.11
C VAL A 149 3.58 -4.35 1.65
N ASN A 150 3.84 -4.97 0.50
CA ASN A 150 5.18 -5.24 0.04
C ASN A 150 5.42 -4.75 -1.40
N SER A 151 6.55 -4.09 -1.61
CA SER A 151 7.12 -3.87 -2.93
C SER A 151 8.57 -4.39 -2.96
N VAL A 152 9.16 -4.54 -4.12
CA VAL A 152 10.62 -4.81 -4.20
C VAL A 152 11.35 -3.59 -4.71
N ASN A 153 10.90 -2.99 -5.82
CA ASN A 153 11.64 -1.91 -6.49
C ASN A 153 10.84 -0.61 -6.60
N SER A 154 9.91 -0.38 -5.68
CA SER A 154 9.10 0.84 -5.71
C SER A 154 8.60 1.23 -4.32
N GLU A 155 8.00 2.39 -4.26
CA GLU A 155 7.46 2.98 -3.05
C GLU A 155 6.26 2.20 -2.49
N VAL A 156 6.18 2.15 -1.16
CA VAL A 156 5.01 1.69 -0.41
C VAL A 156 4.37 2.87 0.30
N ARG A 157 3.08 3.11 0.01
CA ARG A 157 2.26 4.15 0.66
C ARG A 157 1.09 3.54 1.39
N VAL A 158 0.97 3.83 2.67
CA VAL A 158 -0.16 3.39 3.48
C VAL A 158 -0.76 4.57 4.20
N ARG A 159 -2.10 4.76 4.09
CA ARG A 159 -2.78 5.89 4.70
C ARG A 159 -4.15 5.51 5.28
N ASP A 160 -4.51 6.19 6.39
CA ASP A 160 -5.82 6.05 7.06
C ASP A 160 -6.16 4.59 7.43
N VAL A 161 -5.20 3.85 7.99
CA VAL A 161 -5.37 2.42 8.31
C VAL A 161 -5.38 2.15 9.81
N SER A 162 -5.95 0.99 10.18
CA SER A 162 -5.97 0.52 11.57
C SER A 162 -5.77 -1.00 11.68
N GLY A 163 -5.14 -1.44 12.78
CA GLY A 163 -4.83 -2.84 13.06
C GLY A 163 -3.33 -3.11 13.02
N GLU A 164 -2.90 -4.33 12.74
CA GLU A 164 -1.49 -4.72 12.63
C GLU A 164 -0.97 -4.36 11.23
N LEU A 165 0.16 -3.67 11.14
CA LEU A 165 0.73 -3.22 9.87
C LEU A 165 2.17 -3.69 9.71
N GLN A 166 2.44 -4.38 8.61
CA GLN A 166 3.77 -4.68 8.11
C GLN A 166 3.93 -4.08 6.72
N ALA A 167 4.99 -3.30 6.51
CA ALA A 167 5.29 -2.64 5.24
C ALA A 167 6.76 -2.86 4.89
N GLU A 168 7.04 -3.43 3.72
CA GLU A 168 8.39 -3.76 3.32
C GLU A 168 8.67 -3.36 1.88
N THR A 169 9.88 -2.87 1.63
CA THR A 169 10.41 -2.75 0.27
C THR A 169 11.92 -3.01 0.27
N VAL A 170 12.52 -3.18 -0.89
CA VAL A 170 13.99 -3.28 -1.00
C VAL A 170 14.57 -1.98 -1.54
N ASN A 171 14.01 -1.49 -2.64
CA ASN A 171 14.46 -0.25 -3.28
C ASN A 171 13.26 0.70 -3.44
N GLY A 172 13.02 1.49 -2.44
CA GLY A 172 11.92 2.45 -2.43
C GLY A 172 11.66 3.01 -1.04
N ASP A 173 10.91 4.07 -0.98
CA ASP A 173 10.50 4.70 0.25
C ASP A 173 9.26 4.03 0.84
N ILE A 174 9.14 4.08 2.15
CA ILE A 174 7.93 3.68 2.86
C ILE A 174 7.33 4.92 3.51
N ARG A 175 6.08 5.24 3.14
CA ARG A 175 5.32 6.35 3.74
C ARG A 175 4.06 5.84 4.42
N LEU A 176 4.01 6.00 5.72
CA LEU A 176 2.90 5.58 6.58
C LEU A 176 2.27 6.82 7.19
N GLU A 177 1.03 7.14 6.78
CA GLU A 177 0.32 8.35 7.19
C GLU A 177 -1.00 8.01 7.89
N LYS A 178 -1.31 8.70 9.00
CA LYS A 178 -2.54 8.52 9.79
C LYS A 178 -2.80 7.06 10.19
N VAL A 179 -1.74 6.38 10.61
CA VAL A 179 -1.80 4.99 11.05
C VAL A 179 -2.29 4.91 12.50
N GLN A 180 -3.30 4.08 12.74
CA GLN A 180 -3.86 3.80 14.06
C GLN A 180 -3.64 2.32 14.42
N SER A 181 -2.44 1.98 14.85
CA SER A 181 -2.03 0.60 15.10
C SER A 181 -1.33 0.47 16.45
N ASP A 182 -1.42 -0.72 17.04
CA ASP A 182 -0.64 -1.11 18.23
C ASP A 182 0.63 -1.87 17.83
N ASN A 183 0.75 -2.31 16.57
CA ASN A 183 1.92 -3.01 16.05
C ASN A 183 2.21 -2.56 14.62
N VAL A 184 3.34 -1.88 14.44
CA VAL A 184 3.81 -1.40 13.13
C VAL A 184 5.24 -1.85 12.92
N GLU A 185 5.47 -2.53 11.81
CA GLU A 185 6.81 -2.82 11.33
C GLU A 185 6.97 -2.27 9.91
N ALA A 186 8.01 -1.45 9.68
CA ALA A 186 8.33 -0.96 8.35
C ALA A 186 9.83 -1.05 8.11
N SER A 187 10.23 -1.68 7.01
CA SER A 187 11.63 -1.85 6.67
C SER A 187 11.92 -1.71 5.18
N THR A 188 13.02 -1.05 4.87
CA THR A 188 13.56 -0.96 3.52
C THR A 188 15.08 -1.20 3.52
N VAL A 189 15.65 -1.49 2.37
CA VAL A 189 17.12 -1.54 2.25
C VAL A 189 17.65 -0.21 1.71
N ASN A 190 17.09 0.27 0.61
CA ASN A 190 17.49 1.53 -0.03
C ASN A 190 16.26 2.42 -0.18
N GLY A 191 16.12 3.38 0.70
CA GLY A 191 15.02 4.34 0.73
C GLY A 191 14.74 4.83 2.14
N ASP A 192 13.86 5.79 2.24
CA ASP A 192 13.48 6.42 3.48
C ASP A 192 12.25 5.76 4.09
N VAL A 193 12.18 5.75 5.41
CA VAL A 193 10.99 5.33 6.16
C VAL A 193 10.41 6.54 6.89
N ALA A 194 9.19 6.91 6.53
CA ALA A 194 8.46 8.00 7.17
C ALA A 194 7.18 7.49 7.84
N TYR A 195 7.03 7.76 9.11
CA TYR A 195 5.86 7.40 9.92
C TYR A 195 5.20 8.63 10.51
N ASP A 196 3.91 8.78 10.23
CA ASP A 196 3.01 9.75 10.84
C ASP A 196 1.74 9.04 11.29
N GLY A 197 1.66 8.73 12.57
CA GLY A 197 0.57 7.97 13.15
C GLY A 197 0.50 8.08 14.66
N THR A 198 -0.45 7.37 15.24
CA THR A 198 -0.65 7.38 16.69
C THR A 198 0.26 6.32 17.35
N ILE A 199 1.08 6.75 18.31
CA ILE A 199 1.81 5.84 19.19
C ILE A 199 0.88 5.51 20.38
N ARG A 200 0.42 4.26 20.44
CA ARG A 200 -0.49 3.79 21.49
C ARG A 200 0.30 3.23 22.68
N ALA A 201 -0.26 3.36 23.87
CA ALA A 201 0.30 2.74 25.06
C ALA A 201 0.42 1.21 24.85
N SER A 202 1.55 0.63 25.27
CA SER A 202 1.89 -0.80 25.08
C SER A 202 2.08 -1.22 23.61
N GLY A 203 2.06 -0.28 22.66
CA GLY A 203 2.31 -0.55 21.24
C GLY A 203 3.78 -0.85 20.96
N ARG A 204 4.02 -1.54 19.85
CA ARG A 204 5.35 -1.87 19.32
C ARG A 204 5.52 -1.31 17.93
N TYR A 205 6.58 -0.53 17.76
CA TYR A 205 6.86 0.17 16.51
C TYR A 205 8.31 -0.07 16.13
N ARG A 206 8.53 -0.63 14.95
CA ARG A 206 9.88 -0.87 14.42
C ARG A 206 10.00 -0.24 13.04
N PHE A 207 11.00 0.63 12.89
CA PHE A 207 11.31 1.28 11.63
C PHE A 207 12.79 1.09 11.32
N ALA A 208 13.10 0.48 10.18
CA ALA A 208 14.45 0.14 9.81
C ALA A 208 14.75 0.48 8.34
N THR A 209 15.93 1.03 8.09
CA THR A 209 16.51 1.13 6.75
C THR A 209 18.01 0.82 6.78
N HIS A 210 18.56 0.37 5.66
CA HIS A 210 20.02 0.25 5.55
C HIS A 210 20.61 1.54 4.99
N ASN A 211 20.14 2.01 3.85
CA ASN A 211 20.59 3.25 3.20
C ASN A 211 19.40 4.19 3.04
N GLY A 212 19.25 5.14 3.95
CA GLY A 212 18.18 6.13 3.95
C GLY A 212 17.88 6.64 5.35
N ASP A 213 16.98 7.58 5.41
CA ASP A 213 16.57 8.23 6.65
C ASP A 213 15.34 7.54 7.29
N VAL A 214 15.26 7.58 8.60
CA VAL A 214 14.07 7.17 9.35
C VAL A 214 13.48 8.41 10.03
N THR A 215 12.28 8.81 9.63
CA THR A 215 11.58 9.94 10.25
C THR A 215 10.30 9.47 10.92
N VAL A 216 10.21 9.66 12.22
CA VAL A 216 9.03 9.29 13.02
C VAL A 216 8.41 10.52 13.65
N THR A 217 7.15 10.78 13.32
CA THR A 217 6.36 11.84 13.94
C THR A 217 5.73 11.32 15.23
N VAL A 218 6.01 12.00 16.33
CA VAL A 218 5.54 11.63 17.67
C VAL A 218 4.80 12.81 18.29
N ALA A 219 3.57 12.58 18.76
CA ALA A 219 2.77 13.60 19.43
C ALA A 219 3.37 14.00 20.79
N GLU A 220 3.13 15.24 21.22
CA GLU A 220 3.46 15.67 22.57
C GLU A 220 2.71 14.82 23.60
N GLY A 221 3.39 14.49 24.72
CA GLY A 221 2.81 13.61 25.75
C GLY A 221 2.86 12.12 25.45
N THR A 222 3.44 11.70 24.32
CA THR A 222 3.67 10.29 24.04
C THR A 222 4.56 9.66 25.10
N SER A 223 4.18 8.45 25.55
CA SER A 223 4.88 7.66 26.55
C SER A 223 5.49 6.43 25.88
N ALA A 224 6.81 6.41 25.70
CA ALA A 224 7.52 5.34 25.01
C ALA A 224 8.97 5.17 25.48
N VAL A 225 9.47 3.94 25.42
CA VAL A 225 10.90 3.65 25.41
C VAL A 225 11.33 3.65 23.96
N VAL A 226 12.33 4.47 23.62
CA VAL A 226 12.84 4.62 22.26
C VAL A 226 14.27 4.07 22.21
N SER A 227 14.50 3.05 21.40
CA SER A 227 15.80 2.48 21.10
C SER A 227 16.24 2.97 19.72
N VAL A 228 17.41 3.57 19.63
CA VAL A 228 17.99 4.10 18.40
C VAL A 228 19.30 3.40 18.10
N ALA A 229 19.44 2.89 16.89
CA ALA A 229 20.68 2.31 16.38
C ALA A 229 21.06 2.97 15.05
N THR A 230 22.15 3.74 15.05
CA THR A 230 22.73 4.32 13.83
C THR A 230 24.23 4.04 13.77
N PHE A 231 24.74 3.69 12.59
CA PHE A 231 26.16 3.32 12.44
C PHE A 231 27.00 4.40 11.80
N GLN A 232 26.55 5.02 10.71
CA GLN A 232 27.25 6.09 9.99
C GLN A 232 26.44 7.38 9.90
N GLY A 233 25.18 7.39 10.39
CA GLY A 233 24.29 8.53 10.36
C GLY A 233 24.17 9.23 11.71
N ASP A 234 23.33 10.23 11.74
CA ASP A 234 23.07 11.08 12.90
C ASP A 234 21.70 10.77 13.52
N PHE A 235 21.51 11.24 14.75
CA PHE A 235 20.22 11.25 15.42
C PHE A 235 19.80 12.69 15.73
N GLU A 236 18.63 13.06 15.27
CA GLU A 236 18.02 14.35 15.54
C GLU A 236 16.69 14.18 16.28
N SER A 237 16.44 14.98 17.32
CA SER A 237 15.17 14.95 18.06
C SER A 237 14.65 16.34 18.33
N SER A 238 13.34 16.54 18.09
CA SER A 238 12.61 17.73 18.52
C SER A 238 12.21 17.71 20.01
N PHE A 239 12.53 16.61 20.71
CA PHE A 239 12.25 16.42 22.13
C PHE A 239 13.55 16.52 22.93
N PRO A 240 13.49 17.00 24.20
CA PRO A 240 14.62 16.88 25.10
C PRO A 240 14.86 15.39 25.39
N VAL A 241 16.07 14.91 25.09
CA VAL A 241 16.46 13.52 25.27
C VAL A 241 17.47 13.43 26.40
N THR A 242 17.16 12.62 27.41
CA THR A 242 18.10 12.22 28.44
C THR A 242 18.45 10.74 28.20
N LEU A 243 19.68 10.47 27.80
CA LEU A 243 20.13 9.11 27.51
C LEU A 243 20.11 8.26 28.78
N THR A 244 19.42 7.13 28.74
CA THR A 244 19.33 6.18 29.84
C THR A 244 20.47 5.15 29.76
N GLU A 245 20.75 4.65 28.56
CA GLU A 245 21.84 3.71 28.30
C GLU A 245 22.54 4.00 26.97
N ARG A 246 23.83 3.69 26.89
CA ARG A 246 24.59 3.76 25.66
C ARG A 246 25.50 2.52 25.53
N HIS A 247 25.20 1.71 24.49
CA HIS A 247 26.03 0.56 24.13
C HIS A 247 26.56 0.76 22.69
N GLY A 248 27.77 1.33 22.59
CA GLY A 248 28.37 1.63 21.30
C GLY A 248 27.59 2.65 20.50
N LYS A 249 27.03 2.21 19.34
CA LYS A 249 26.21 3.02 18.43
C LYS A 249 24.71 2.87 18.66
N ARG A 250 24.31 2.12 19.66
CA ARG A 250 22.91 2.00 20.12
C ARG A 250 22.75 2.77 21.43
N PHE A 251 21.69 3.52 21.53
CA PHE A 251 21.32 4.20 22.77
C PHE A 251 19.80 4.12 22.98
N GLU A 252 19.41 4.25 24.24
CA GLU A 252 18.02 4.17 24.64
C GLU A 252 17.66 5.38 25.50
N PHE A 253 16.44 5.88 25.34
CA PHE A 253 15.87 6.93 26.16
C PHE A 253 14.36 6.75 26.32
N THR A 254 13.81 7.41 27.32
CA THR A 254 12.39 7.32 27.63
C THR A 254 11.70 8.66 27.37
N LEU A 255 10.56 8.61 26.68
CA LEU A 255 9.61 9.70 26.58
C LEU A 255 8.46 9.42 27.56
N GLY A 256 8.11 10.41 28.38
CA GLY A 256 7.05 10.24 29.38
C GLY A 256 7.29 9.05 30.32
N GLY A 257 6.28 8.20 30.48
CA GLY A 257 6.32 7.02 31.37
C GLY A 257 6.85 5.74 30.75
N GLY A 258 7.22 5.72 29.46
CA GLY A 258 7.83 4.56 28.80
C GLY A 258 6.89 3.38 28.54
N SER A 259 5.64 3.61 28.18
CA SER A 259 4.63 2.53 28.03
C SER A 259 4.65 1.82 26.69
N ALA A 260 4.99 2.51 25.60
CA ALA A 260 5.19 1.92 24.27
C ALA A 260 6.66 1.61 24.01
N ARG A 261 6.94 0.82 22.97
CA ARG A 261 8.29 0.56 22.49
C ARG A 261 8.45 1.01 21.06
N ILE A 262 9.48 1.82 20.79
CA ILE A 262 9.84 2.30 19.46
C ILE A 262 11.30 1.92 19.18
N ASP A 263 11.53 1.09 18.18
CA ASP A 263 12.85 0.67 17.74
C ASP A 263 13.15 1.33 16.37
N LEU A 264 14.19 2.16 16.32
CA LEU A 264 14.62 2.92 15.15
C LEU A 264 16.00 2.48 14.72
N GLU A 265 16.18 2.10 13.46
CA GLU A 265 17.45 1.58 12.95
C GLU A 265 17.77 2.16 11.57
N SER A 266 18.96 2.76 11.41
CA SER A 266 19.52 3.13 10.13
C SER A 266 21.04 2.85 10.12
N PHE A 267 21.54 2.25 9.03
CA PHE A 267 22.99 2.06 8.92
C PHE A 267 23.67 3.31 8.38
N GLY A 268 23.17 3.90 7.29
CA GLY A 268 23.84 4.98 6.57
C GLY A 268 23.13 6.34 6.58
N GLY A 269 21.93 6.46 7.18
CA GLY A 269 21.14 7.70 7.17
C GLY A 269 20.82 8.27 8.55
N THR A 270 20.14 9.40 8.56
CA THR A 270 19.75 10.12 9.76
C THR A 270 18.44 9.58 10.33
N ILE A 271 18.39 9.38 11.62
CA ILE A 271 17.15 9.04 12.33
C ILE A 271 16.59 10.32 12.95
N ARG A 272 15.35 10.68 12.60
CA ARG A 272 14.66 11.88 13.08
C ARG A 272 13.42 11.55 13.88
N LEU A 273 13.35 12.06 15.09
CA LEU A 273 12.16 12.03 15.92
C LEU A 273 11.57 13.43 16.00
N VAL A 274 10.44 13.66 15.32
CA VAL A 274 9.90 15.01 15.11
C VAL A 274 8.50 15.17 15.71
N ARG A 275 8.13 16.43 16.02
CA ARG A 275 6.77 16.78 16.43
C ARG A 275 5.85 16.90 15.20
N PRO A 276 4.53 16.71 15.36
CA PRO A 276 3.57 16.98 14.30
C PRO A 276 3.72 18.41 13.76
N GLY A 277 3.73 18.57 12.44
CA GLY A 277 3.92 19.85 11.75
C GLY A 277 5.37 20.19 11.40
N ALA A 278 6.36 19.77 12.16
CA ALA A 278 7.77 20.07 11.89
C ALA A 278 8.31 19.44 10.58
N ALA A 279 7.73 18.34 10.15
CA ALA A 279 8.07 17.70 8.88
C ALA A 279 7.54 18.46 7.64
N ALA A 280 6.44 19.20 7.79
CA ALA A 280 5.85 20.00 6.71
C ALA A 280 6.64 21.29 6.45
N GLU A 281 7.17 21.91 7.50
CA GLU A 281 7.93 23.17 7.41
C GLU A 281 9.26 22.98 6.66
N ARG A 282 9.94 21.84 6.83
CA ARG A 282 11.21 21.55 6.14
C ARG A 282 11.06 21.30 4.65
N ARG A 283 9.96 20.64 4.23
CA ARG A 283 9.68 20.44 2.78
C ARG A 283 9.42 21.74 2.03
N HIS A 284 8.87 22.75 2.71
CA HIS A 284 8.67 24.09 2.14
C HIS A 284 9.99 24.86 2.03
N GLY A 285 10.84 24.77 3.05
CA GLY A 285 12.15 25.43 3.09
C GLY A 285 13.15 24.89 2.06
N ASP A 286 13.10 23.60 1.77
CA ASP A 286 13.99 22.97 0.76
C ASP A 286 13.53 23.29 -0.67
N GLN A 287 12.22 23.39 -0.92
CA GLN A 287 11.70 23.81 -2.22
C GLN A 287 11.94 25.31 -2.50
N GLU A 288 11.98 26.18 -1.49
CA GLU A 288 12.37 27.59 -1.66
C GLU A 288 13.86 27.73 -1.92
N ARG A 289 14.72 26.98 -1.24
CA ARG A 289 16.18 27.02 -1.46
C ARG A 289 16.60 26.49 -2.82
N ASP A 290 15.86 25.55 -3.40
CA ASP A 290 16.13 25.04 -4.74
C ASP A 290 15.67 26.02 -5.84
N ARG A 291 14.64 26.81 -5.57
CA ARG A 291 14.22 27.91 -6.47
C ARG A 291 15.23 29.05 -6.52
N ASP A 292 15.78 29.44 -5.36
CA ASP A 292 16.77 30.53 -5.26
C ASP A 292 18.16 30.13 -5.84
N ARG A 293 18.42 28.88 -6.14
CA ARG A 293 19.65 28.41 -6.80
C ARG A 293 19.57 28.38 -8.33
N HIS A 294 18.40 28.59 -8.89
CA HIS A 294 18.15 28.57 -10.35
C HIS A 294 17.70 29.91 -10.89
N GLU A 295 17.68 30.99 -10.08
CA GLU A 295 17.64 32.39 -10.49
C GLU A 295 19.04 33.01 -10.36
#